data_9dd1901efa774d2a618fc3039bc005b6
#
_entry.id   9dd1901efa774d2a618fc3039bc005b6
#
_cell.length_a   1.000
_cell.length_b   1.000
_cell.length_c   1.000
_cell.angle_alpha   90.00
_cell.angle_beta   90.00
_cell.angle_gamma   90.00
#
_symmetry.space_group_name_H-M   'P 1'
#
loop_
_entity.id
_entity.type
_entity.pdbx_description
1 polymer ?
#
loop_
_entity_poly.entity_id
_entity_poly.type
_entity_poly.pdbx_seq_one_letter_code
_entity_poly.pdbx_strand_id
1 'polypeptide(L)'
;MEMITFVAAANSREILENNFLASPCLQGGQGHEVLIQEGFASAGKAYNAAMDKSANDLMVFAHQDILFGRSWVEDLRRALEALEKTDTNWGVLGCYGETLDEGGRGYIWSGEQGILGKAFAAPAEVQTLDEIVLILRKSSGLRFDEGLPHFHFYGADICMEAAKRGRKAYAISAFCIHNAAQTVMLPKEFYECYRYMKRKWRERLPMQTTVIRMTSGDKEMYQRRLMEIYQRYVQRRVNGLYRVEDGREILRKYDEMQAAGLRG
;
A
#
# COMPACT_ATOMS: atom_id res chain seq x y z
N MET A 1 -22.81 -6.53 10.20
CA MET A 1 -21.57 -5.76 9.98
C MET A 1 -20.86 -6.41 8.80
N GLU A 2 -20.45 -5.63 7.78
CA GLU A 2 -19.77 -6.21 6.59
C GLU A 2 -18.47 -6.90 7.02
N MET A 3 -18.30 -8.15 6.63
CA MET A 3 -17.11 -8.95 6.87
C MET A 3 -16.01 -8.54 5.90
N ILE A 4 -14.81 -8.42 6.40
CA ILE A 4 -13.63 -8.00 5.63
C ILE A 4 -12.68 -9.19 5.51
N THR A 5 -12.08 -9.38 4.33
CA THR A 5 -10.98 -10.30 4.16
C THR A 5 -9.67 -9.53 4.13
N PHE A 6 -8.79 -9.82 5.06
CA PHE A 6 -7.42 -9.30 5.09
C PHE A 6 -6.49 -10.30 4.41
N VAL A 7 -5.68 -9.82 3.48
CA VAL A 7 -4.78 -10.65 2.67
C VAL A 7 -3.36 -10.12 2.78
N ALA A 8 -2.41 -11.00 3.09
CA ALA A 8 -0.99 -10.68 2.98
C ALA A 8 -0.27 -11.69 2.09
N ALA A 9 0.58 -11.20 1.18
CA ALA A 9 1.56 -12.04 0.51
C ALA A 9 2.84 -12.06 1.35
N ALA A 10 3.32 -13.26 1.72
CA ALA A 10 4.41 -13.42 2.67
C ALA A 10 5.54 -14.29 2.12
N ASN A 11 6.78 -13.87 2.42
CA ASN A 11 8.01 -14.60 2.18
C ASN A 11 8.87 -14.76 3.46
N SER A 12 8.44 -14.18 4.57
CA SER A 12 9.07 -14.31 5.90
C SER A 12 8.01 -14.46 6.97
N ARG A 13 7.98 -15.64 7.57
CA ARG A 13 7.04 -15.97 8.65
C ARG A 13 7.26 -15.08 9.87
N GLU A 14 8.51 -14.83 10.24
CA GLU A 14 8.87 -13.95 11.35
C GLU A 14 8.33 -12.52 11.16
N ILE A 15 8.51 -11.94 9.97
CA ILE A 15 8.01 -10.59 9.67
C ILE A 15 6.49 -10.57 9.73
N LEU A 16 5.84 -11.57 9.14
CA LEU A 16 4.39 -11.71 9.11
C LEU A 16 3.80 -11.80 10.52
N GLU A 17 4.36 -12.66 11.38
CA GLU A 17 3.90 -12.88 12.75
C GLU A 17 4.10 -11.66 13.65
N ASN A 18 5.23 -10.95 13.48
CA ASN A 18 5.56 -9.78 14.29
C ASN A 18 4.86 -8.47 13.83
N ASN A 19 4.25 -8.45 12.66
CA ASN A 19 3.58 -7.27 12.13
C ASN A 19 2.12 -7.56 11.74
N PHE A 20 1.87 -8.04 10.54
CA PHE A 20 0.51 -8.19 10.01
C PHE A 20 -0.38 -9.02 10.93
N LEU A 21 0.05 -10.21 11.34
CA LEU A 21 -0.71 -11.07 12.24
C LEU A 21 -0.77 -10.55 13.68
N ALA A 22 0.16 -9.69 14.09
CA ALA A 22 0.14 -9.02 15.40
C ALA A 22 -0.77 -7.80 15.44
N SER A 23 -1.42 -7.43 14.34
CA SER A 23 -2.28 -6.25 14.25
C SER A 23 -3.44 -6.31 15.23
N PRO A 24 -3.60 -5.31 16.13
CA PRO A 24 -4.68 -5.29 17.12
C PRO A 24 -6.09 -5.43 16.54
N CYS A 25 -6.35 -4.89 15.35
CA CYS A 25 -7.67 -5.03 14.72
C CYS A 25 -7.97 -6.47 14.27
N LEU A 26 -6.96 -7.32 14.08
CA LEU A 26 -7.14 -8.74 13.73
C LEU A 26 -7.26 -9.65 14.94
N GLN A 27 -6.80 -9.20 16.13
CA GLN A 27 -6.79 -10.00 17.37
C GLN A 27 -8.14 -10.00 18.12
N GLY A 28 -9.03 -9.08 17.82
CA GLY A 28 -10.23 -8.80 18.62
C GLY A 28 -11.42 -9.73 18.41
N GLY A 29 -11.31 -10.87 17.72
CA GLY A 29 -12.44 -11.79 17.48
C GLY A 29 -13.58 -11.17 16.65
N GLN A 30 -13.31 -10.13 15.87
CA GLN A 30 -14.30 -9.42 15.05
C GLN A 30 -14.79 -10.23 13.83
N GLY A 31 -14.34 -11.48 13.71
CA GLY A 31 -14.80 -12.42 12.68
C GLY A 31 -14.27 -12.12 11.27
N HIS A 32 -13.27 -11.24 11.13
CA HIS A 32 -12.64 -10.99 9.84
C HIS A 32 -11.90 -12.23 9.32
N GLU A 33 -11.98 -12.46 8.01
CA GLU A 33 -11.20 -13.50 7.35
C GLU A 33 -9.75 -13.04 7.15
N VAL A 34 -8.78 -13.94 7.38
CA VAL A 34 -7.35 -13.67 7.12
C VAL A 34 -6.82 -14.73 6.16
N LEU A 35 -6.29 -14.31 5.02
CA LEU A 35 -5.70 -15.16 4.00
C LEU A 35 -4.22 -14.81 3.79
N ILE A 36 -3.35 -15.78 4.03
CA ILE A 36 -1.91 -15.63 3.78
C ILE A 36 -1.57 -16.34 2.47
N GLN A 37 -0.87 -15.64 1.59
CA GLN A 37 -0.45 -16.12 0.29
C GLN A 37 1.06 -16.30 0.29
N GLU A 38 1.54 -17.55 0.18
CA GLU A 38 2.96 -17.91 0.19
C GLU A 38 3.36 -18.63 -1.10
N GLY A 39 4.62 -18.47 -1.51
CA GLY A 39 5.17 -19.19 -2.66
C GLY A 39 4.73 -18.68 -4.04
N PHE A 40 4.08 -17.53 -4.14
CA PHE A 40 3.68 -16.93 -5.42
C PHE A 40 4.83 -16.15 -6.06
N ALA A 41 4.89 -16.19 -7.40
CA ALA A 41 5.89 -15.49 -8.17
C ALA A 41 5.57 -13.98 -8.37
N SER A 42 4.33 -13.56 -8.15
CA SER A 42 3.91 -12.16 -8.30
C SER A 42 2.71 -11.82 -7.42
N ALA A 43 2.57 -10.53 -7.11
CA ALA A 43 1.44 -9.99 -6.35
C ALA A 43 0.11 -10.27 -7.06
N GLY A 44 0.04 -10.11 -8.38
CA GLY A 44 -1.17 -10.36 -9.15
C GLY A 44 -1.69 -11.78 -8.97
N LYS A 45 -0.81 -12.78 -9.07
CA LYS A 45 -1.18 -14.19 -8.86
C LYS A 45 -1.58 -14.47 -7.41
N ALA A 46 -0.84 -13.93 -6.44
CA ALA A 46 -1.12 -14.13 -5.01
C ALA A 46 -2.49 -13.55 -4.62
N TYR A 47 -2.74 -12.32 -5.00
CA TYR A 47 -3.93 -11.60 -4.59
C TYR A 47 -5.18 -12.04 -5.35
N ASN A 48 -5.06 -12.36 -6.63
CA ASN A 48 -6.18 -12.95 -7.37
C ASN A 48 -6.58 -14.32 -6.81
N ALA A 49 -5.61 -15.16 -6.43
CA ALA A 49 -5.90 -16.43 -5.77
C ALA A 49 -6.64 -16.24 -4.42
N ALA A 50 -6.30 -15.18 -3.66
CA ALA A 50 -7.04 -14.82 -2.45
C ALA A 50 -8.45 -14.31 -2.77
N MET A 51 -8.60 -13.48 -3.80
CA MET A 51 -9.93 -13.01 -4.26
C MET A 51 -10.85 -14.17 -4.66
N ASP A 52 -10.30 -15.21 -5.29
CA ASP A 52 -11.09 -16.38 -5.72
C ASP A 52 -11.53 -17.25 -4.51
N LYS A 53 -10.72 -17.29 -3.44
CA LYS A 53 -11.03 -18.05 -2.22
C LYS A 53 -12.00 -17.34 -1.29
N SER A 54 -11.89 -16.01 -1.15
CA SER A 54 -12.69 -15.25 -0.20
C SER A 54 -14.17 -15.24 -0.57
N ALA A 55 -15.04 -15.38 0.44
CA ALA A 55 -16.48 -15.17 0.32
C ALA A 55 -16.87 -13.70 0.48
N ASN A 56 -16.03 -12.86 1.07
CA ASN A 56 -16.33 -11.47 1.37
C ASN A 56 -16.11 -10.55 0.17
N ASP A 57 -16.91 -9.51 0.05
CA ASP A 57 -16.80 -8.52 -1.02
C ASP A 57 -15.67 -7.53 -0.74
N LEU A 58 -15.59 -7.01 0.48
CA LEU A 58 -14.57 -6.04 0.86
C LEU A 58 -13.27 -6.74 1.25
N MET A 59 -12.20 -6.43 0.54
CA MET A 59 -10.89 -7.05 0.72
C MET A 59 -9.79 -6.01 0.94
N VAL A 60 -8.92 -6.29 1.90
CA VAL A 60 -7.74 -5.48 2.26
C VAL A 60 -6.50 -6.30 1.95
N PHE A 61 -5.70 -5.82 1.01
CA PHE A 61 -4.41 -6.41 0.63
C PHE A 61 -3.30 -5.59 1.25
N ALA A 62 -2.40 -6.22 1.99
CA ALA A 62 -1.34 -5.53 2.70
C ALA A 62 0.01 -6.25 2.59
N HIS A 63 1.08 -5.50 2.77
CA HIS A 63 2.41 -6.08 2.96
C HIS A 63 2.48 -6.85 4.29
N GLN A 64 3.35 -7.88 4.36
CA GLN A 64 3.56 -8.71 5.56
C GLN A 64 4.12 -7.91 6.76
N ASP A 65 4.73 -6.75 6.52
CA ASP A 65 5.34 -5.86 7.51
C ASP A 65 4.46 -4.65 7.88
N ILE A 66 3.17 -4.72 7.55
CA ILE A 66 2.16 -3.77 8.01
C ILE A 66 1.63 -4.18 9.38
N LEU A 67 1.47 -3.17 10.26
CA LEU A 67 0.78 -3.32 11.54
C LEU A 67 -0.40 -2.35 11.59
N PHE A 68 -1.61 -2.90 11.73
CA PHE A 68 -2.86 -2.15 11.83
C PHE A 68 -3.24 -1.89 13.28
N GLY A 69 -3.63 -0.65 13.60
CA GLY A 69 -4.16 -0.28 14.91
C GLY A 69 -5.53 -0.89 15.21
N ARG A 70 -5.94 -0.78 16.47
CA ARG A 70 -7.25 -1.28 16.93
C ARG A 70 -8.41 -0.60 16.20
N SER A 71 -8.33 0.70 15.97
CA SER A 71 -9.37 1.50 15.32
C SER A 71 -9.32 1.50 13.79
N TRP A 72 -8.38 0.78 13.19
CA TRP A 72 -8.14 0.84 11.74
C TRP A 72 -9.39 0.48 10.92
N VAL A 73 -10.15 -0.52 11.37
CA VAL A 73 -11.39 -0.95 10.69
C VAL A 73 -12.48 0.13 10.79
N GLU A 74 -12.58 0.81 11.92
CA GLU A 74 -13.50 1.93 12.09
C GLU A 74 -13.10 3.13 11.20
N ASP A 75 -11.80 3.39 11.06
CA ASP A 75 -11.31 4.44 10.16
C ASP A 75 -11.63 4.12 8.69
N LEU A 76 -11.44 2.86 8.27
CA LEU A 76 -11.86 2.39 6.95
C LEU A 76 -13.37 2.56 6.75
N ARG A 77 -14.19 2.17 7.71
CA ARG A 77 -15.66 2.33 7.63
C ARG A 77 -16.08 3.79 7.47
N ARG A 78 -15.48 4.70 8.25
CA ARG A 78 -15.73 6.15 8.10
C ARG A 78 -15.39 6.66 6.69
N ALA A 79 -14.29 6.18 6.13
CA ALA A 79 -13.90 6.52 4.76
C ALA A 79 -14.91 5.99 3.73
N LEU A 80 -15.39 4.74 3.90
CA LEU A 80 -16.42 4.16 3.05
C LEU A 80 -17.74 4.92 3.14
N GLU A 81 -18.19 5.28 4.34
CA GLU A 81 -19.39 6.10 4.56
C GLU A 81 -19.29 7.50 3.91
N ALA A 82 -18.09 8.09 3.89
CA ALA A 82 -17.85 9.34 3.18
C ALA A 82 -17.94 9.17 1.67
N LEU A 83 -17.41 8.08 1.12
CA LEU A 83 -17.48 7.77 -0.30
C LEU A 83 -18.89 7.40 -0.77
N GLU A 84 -19.68 6.74 0.04
CA GLU A 84 -21.11 6.49 -0.28
C GLU A 84 -21.90 7.77 -0.59
N LYS A 85 -21.43 8.91 -0.09
CA LYS A 85 -22.06 10.23 -0.31
C LYS A 85 -21.51 10.98 -1.51
N THR A 86 -20.30 10.62 -1.99
CA THR A 86 -19.56 11.40 -2.99
C THR A 86 -19.20 10.61 -4.25
N ASP A 87 -18.82 9.36 -4.10
CA ASP A 87 -18.45 8.46 -5.21
C ASP A 87 -18.70 6.99 -4.81
N THR A 88 -19.90 6.50 -5.10
CA THR A 88 -20.26 5.08 -4.86
C THR A 88 -19.56 4.12 -5.83
N ASN A 89 -18.98 4.64 -6.92
CA ASN A 89 -18.29 3.87 -7.96
C ASN A 89 -16.76 3.90 -7.82
N TRP A 90 -16.23 4.15 -6.61
CA TRP A 90 -14.79 4.14 -6.39
C TRP A 90 -14.14 2.80 -6.83
N GLY A 91 -12.88 2.85 -7.21
CA GLY A 91 -12.13 1.68 -7.69
C GLY A 91 -11.26 1.04 -6.61
N VAL A 92 -10.33 1.81 -6.07
CA VAL A 92 -9.32 1.34 -5.13
C VAL A 92 -9.12 2.35 -4.02
N LEU A 93 -8.99 1.87 -2.77
CA LEU A 93 -8.56 2.70 -1.65
C LEU A 93 -7.19 2.24 -1.15
N GLY A 94 -6.47 3.14 -0.47
CA GLY A 94 -5.19 2.81 0.18
C GLY A 94 -4.85 3.81 1.28
N CYS A 95 -3.87 3.49 2.11
CA CYS A 95 -3.46 4.35 3.23
C CYS A 95 -2.51 5.48 2.80
N TYR A 96 -1.85 5.34 1.64
CA TYR A 96 -0.96 6.36 1.07
C TYR A 96 -0.98 6.28 -0.46
N GLY A 97 -0.91 7.42 -1.13
CA GLY A 97 -0.88 7.48 -2.58
C GLY A 97 -0.34 8.81 -3.09
N GLU A 98 -0.17 8.91 -4.40
CA GLU A 98 0.38 10.09 -5.06
C GLU A 98 -0.63 10.69 -6.03
N THR A 99 -0.76 12.00 -5.97
CA THR A 99 -1.39 12.79 -7.05
C THR A 99 -0.36 13.05 -8.15
N LEU A 100 -0.81 13.44 -9.32
CA LEU A 100 0.14 13.72 -10.41
C LEU A 100 1.03 14.94 -10.11
N ASP A 101 0.47 15.98 -9.52
CA ASP A 101 1.12 17.30 -9.41
C ASP A 101 1.14 17.88 -7.98
N GLU A 102 0.31 17.38 -7.06
CA GLU A 102 0.17 17.93 -5.70
C GLU A 102 0.91 17.13 -4.62
N GLY A 103 1.61 16.05 -5.00
CA GLY A 103 2.36 15.18 -4.09
C GLY A 103 1.52 14.16 -3.33
N GLY A 104 2.11 13.58 -2.30
CA GLY A 104 1.54 12.47 -1.55
C GLY A 104 0.31 12.83 -0.72
N ARG A 105 -0.60 11.88 -0.61
CA ARG A 105 -1.79 11.90 0.24
C ARG A 105 -1.84 10.63 1.04
N GLY A 106 -2.06 10.73 2.35
CA GLY A 106 -2.14 9.59 3.26
C GLY A 106 -1.76 9.96 4.67
N TYR A 107 -1.82 8.97 5.57
CA TYR A 107 -1.37 9.12 6.94
C TYR A 107 -0.85 7.77 7.45
N ILE A 108 0.45 7.59 7.44
CA ILE A 108 1.12 6.35 7.82
C ILE A 108 2.41 6.65 8.59
N TRP A 109 2.92 5.65 9.29
CA TRP A 109 4.31 5.64 9.72
C TRP A 109 5.11 4.66 8.85
N SER A 110 6.27 5.03 8.35
CA SER A 110 7.07 4.18 7.48
C SER A 110 8.55 4.23 7.85
N GLY A 111 9.09 3.12 8.31
CA GLY A 111 10.51 2.86 8.53
C GLY A 111 11.32 4.06 9.01
N GLU A 112 12.37 4.43 8.28
CA GLU A 112 13.22 5.58 8.56
C GLU A 112 12.56 6.95 8.39
N GLN A 113 11.48 7.01 7.60
CA GLN A 113 10.85 8.27 7.24
C GLN A 113 9.96 8.81 8.37
N GLY A 114 9.58 7.93 9.32
CA GLY A 114 8.65 8.28 10.38
C GLY A 114 7.23 8.50 9.85
N ILE A 115 6.54 9.51 10.38
CA ILE A 115 5.18 9.85 9.94
C ILE A 115 5.23 10.49 8.55
N LEU A 116 4.48 9.94 7.62
CA LEU A 116 4.24 10.47 6.28
C LEU A 116 2.80 10.97 6.18
N GLY A 117 2.66 12.19 5.69
CA GLY A 117 1.38 12.86 5.56
C GLY A 117 0.80 13.34 6.89
N LYS A 118 -0.51 13.49 6.92
CA LYS A 118 -1.28 13.94 8.08
C LYS A 118 -2.71 13.41 8.02
N ALA A 119 -3.39 13.38 9.17
CA ALA A 119 -4.78 12.97 9.23
C ALA A 119 -5.70 13.92 8.43
N PHE A 120 -6.71 13.37 7.77
CA PHE A 120 -7.73 14.09 7.02
C PHE A 120 -9.09 13.39 7.13
N ALA A 121 -10.18 14.17 6.98
CA ALA A 121 -11.54 13.68 7.25
C ALA A 121 -12.18 12.94 6.08
N ALA A 122 -11.95 13.41 4.84
CA ALA A 122 -12.57 12.85 3.65
C ALA A 122 -11.52 12.15 2.77
N PRO A 123 -11.84 11.01 2.14
CA PRO A 123 -10.94 10.35 1.20
C PRO A 123 -10.44 11.32 0.13
N ALA A 124 -9.14 11.28 -0.14
CA ALA A 124 -8.47 12.18 -1.10
C ALA A 124 -8.22 11.43 -2.41
N GLU A 125 -8.70 11.96 -3.53
CA GLU A 125 -8.45 11.39 -4.85
C GLU A 125 -6.94 11.42 -5.15
N VAL A 126 -6.41 10.31 -5.68
CA VAL A 126 -5.00 10.14 -6.05
C VAL A 126 -4.90 9.49 -7.43
N GLN A 127 -3.76 9.66 -8.10
CA GLN A 127 -3.50 8.97 -9.34
C GLN A 127 -3.11 7.51 -9.10
N THR A 128 -2.23 7.27 -8.13
CA THR A 128 -1.75 5.94 -7.76
C THR A 128 -1.72 5.77 -6.25
N LEU A 129 -1.79 4.52 -5.80
CA LEU A 129 -1.64 4.14 -4.41
C LEU A 129 -0.34 3.37 -4.21
N ASP A 130 0.24 3.53 -3.03
CA ASP A 130 1.32 2.69 -2.54
C ASP A 130 0.79 1.28 -2.25
N GLU A 131 1.63 0.30 -2.47
CA GLU A 131 1.29 -1.13 -2.37
C GLU A 131 1.16 -1.63 -0.94
N ILE A 132 1.54 -0.80 0.04
CA ILE A 132 1.54 -1.17 1.46
C ILE A 132 0.17 -1.63 1.95
N VAL A 133 -0.90 -0.93 1.52
CA VAL A 133 -2.29 -1.30 1.81
C VAL A 133 -3.17 -0.88 0.63
N LEU A 134 -3.90 -1.84 0.07
CA LEU A 134 -4.89 -1.62 -0.98
C LEU A 134 -6.23 -2.23 -0.57
N ILE A 135 -7.33 -1.53 -0.82
CA ILE A 135 -8.67 -2.01 -0.50
C ILE A 135 -9.51 -2.01 -1.77
N LEU A 136 -10.15 -3.14 -2.06
CA LEU A 136 -11.03 -3.33 -3.21
C LEU A 136 -12.32 -4.03 -2.81
N ARG A 137 -13.39 -3.82 -3.62
CA ARG A 137 -14.57 -4.68 -3.63
C ARG A 137 -14.44 -5.71 -4.75
N LYS A 138 -14.67 -6.98 -4.47
CA LYS A 138 -14.72 -8.03 -5.50
C LYS A 138 -15.79 -7.73 -6.56
N SER A 139 -16.93 -7.22 -6.11
CA SER A 139 -18.06 -6.80 -6.96
C SER A 139 -17.68 -5.69 -7.96
N SER A 140 -16.56 -4.97 -7.73
CA SER A 140 -16.04 -4.01 -8.70
C SER A 140 -15.58 -4.69 -10.01
N GLY A 141 -15.29 -5.99 -9.98
CA GLY A 141 -14.72 -6.73 -11.10
C GLY A 141 -13.27 -6.34 -11.43
N LEU A 142 -12.61 -5.53 -10.57
CA LEU A 142 -11.18 -5.26 -10.69
C LEU A 142 -10.38 -6.50 -10.29
N ARG A 143 -9.31 -6.77 -11.02
CA ARG A 143 -8.35 -7.85 -10.75
C ARG A 143 -6.95 -7.32 -10.92
N PHE A 144 -6.01 -7.84 -10.15
CA PHE A 144 -4.60 -7.55 -10.33
C PHE A 144 -4.08 -8.18 -11.63
N ASP A 145 -3.13 -7.52 -12.27
CA ASP A 145 -2.53 -8.01 -13.51
C ASP A 145 -1.53 -9.15 -13.20
N GLU A 146 -1.86 -10.37 -13.60
CA GLU A 146 -0.99 -11.53 -13.43
C GLU A 146 0.21 -11.53 -14.39
N GLY A 147 0.18 -10.71 -15.43
CA GLY A 147 1.30 -10.48 -16.34
C GLY A 147 2.36 -9.54 -15.77
N LEU A 148 2.01 -8.69 -14.77
CA LEU A 148 2.98 -7.88 -14.04
C LEU A 148 3.84 -8.81 -13.17
N PRO A 149 5.17 -8.88 -13.42
CA PRO A 149 6.04 -9.76 -12.65
C PRO A 149 6.26 -9.25 -11.23
N HIS A 150 6.69 -10.14 -10.32
CA HIS A 150 7.15 -9.82 -8.97
C HIS A 150 6.13 -9.07 -8.09
N PHE A 151 6.61 -8.24 -7.15
CA PHE A 151 5.84 -7.58 -6.11
C PHE A 151 6.09 -6.07 -6.08
N HIS A 152 6.11 -5.42 -7.27
CA HIS A 152 6.27 -3.97 -7.40
C HIS A 152 5.29 -3.40 -8.40
N PHE A 153 4.82 -2.17 -8.17
CA PHE A 153 3.92 -1.39 -9.02
C PHE A 153 2.49 -1.94 -9.16
N TYR A 154 2.12 -3.01 -8.46
CA TYR A 154 0.76 -3.55 -8.54
C TYR A 154 -0.29 -2.61 -7.94
N GLY A 155 0.08 -1.75 -6.98
CA GLY A 155 -0.77 -0.68 -6.47
C GLY A 155 -1.03 0.40 -7.50
N ALA A 156 0.02 0.86 -8.19
CA ALA A 156 -0.14 1.80 -9.30
C ALA A 156 -0.89 1.17 -10.48
N ASP A 157 -0.60 -0.09 -10.81
CA ASP A 157 -1.25 -0.80 -11.92
C ASP A 157 -2.76 -0.94 -11.72
N ILE A 158 -3.20 -1.37 -10.53
CA ILE A 158 -4.63 -1.56 -10.25
C ILE A 158 -5.38 -0.20 -10.24
N CYS A 159 -4.72 0.90 -9.82
CA CYS A 159 -5.30 2.24 -9.93
C CYS A 159 -5.50 2.65 -11.38
N MET A 160 -4.54 2.36 -12.25
CA MET A 160 -4.65 2.63 -13.69
C MET A 160 -5.71 1.76 -14.36
N GLU A 161 -5.87 0.49 -13.94
CA GLU A 161 -6.96 -0.38 -14.40
C GLU A 161 -8.33 0.14 -13.94
N ALA A 162 -8.42 0.67 -12.71
CA ALA A 162 -9.63 1.34 -12.23
C ALA A 162 -9.96 2.57 -13.07
N ALA A 163 -8.97 3.44 -13.30
CA ALA A 163 -9.12 4.64 -14.12
C ALA A 163 -9.52 4.33 -15.57
N LYS A 164 -9.03 3.24 -16.15
CA LYS A 164 -9.44 2.76 -17.47
C LYS A 164 -10.92 2.40 -17.52
N ARG A 165 -11.51 2.01 -16.40
CA ARG A 165 -12.94 1.67 -16.24
C ARG A 165 -13.77 2.85 -15.72
N GLY A 166 -13.22 4.07 -15.70
CA GLY A 166 -13.91 5.27 -15.22
C GLY A 166 -14.10 5.31 -13.70
N ARG A 167 -13.27 4.57 -12.93
CA ARG A 167 -13.28 4.56 -11.47
C ARG A 167 -12.08 5.30 -10.93
N LYS A 168 -12.21 5.87 -9.75
CA LYS A 168 -11.16 6.64 -9.09
C LYS A 168 -10.46 5.84 -7.99
N ALA A 169 -9.22 6.23 -7.70
CA ALA A 169 -8.47 5.76 -6.55
C ALA A 169 -8.43 6.84 -5.46
N TYR A 170 -8.47 6.43 -4.20
CA TYR A 170 -8.48 7.35 -3.06
C TYR A 170 -7.52 6.91 -1.97
N ALA A 171 -6.75 7.86 -1.44
CA ALA A 171 -6.08 7.70 -0.17
C ALA A 171 -7.07 7.93 0.97
N ILE A 172 -6.99 7.12 2.03
CA ILE A 172 -7.80 7.23 3.23
C ILE A 172 -6.93 7.48 4.47
N SER A 173 -7.48 8.17 5.46
CA SER A 173 -6.79 8.45 6.72
C SER A 173 -7.03 7.33 7.74
N ALA A 174 -6.58 6.11 7.39
CA ALA A 174 -6.57 4.95 8.27
C ALA A 174 -5.12 4.64 8.63
N PHE A 175 -4.66 5.15 9.78
CA PHE A 175 -3.26 5.07 10.17
C PHE A 175 -2.79 3.62 10.33
N CYS A 176 -1.66 3.31 9.70
CA CYS A 176 -0.98 2.03 9.86
C CYS A 176 0.54 2.24 9.93
N ILE A 177 1.23 1.24 10.43
CA ILE A 177 2.68 1.22 10.50
C ILE A 177 3.21 0.30 9.42
N HIS A 178 4.05 0.84 8.54
CA HIS A 178 4.85 0.09 7.58
C HIS A 178 6.25 -0.12 8.17
N ASN A 179 6.45 -1.24 8.84
CA ASN A 179 7.71 -1.60 9.50
C ASN A 179 8.76 -2.09 8.49
N ALA A 180 8.98 -1.26 7.45
CA ALA A 180 9.88 -1.59 6.36
C ALA A 180 11.35 -1.48 6.78
N ALA A 181 12.16 -2.38 6.25
CA ALA A 181 13.60 -2.22 6.26
C ALA A 181 14.03 -1.14 5.25
N GLN A 182 15.12 -0.44 5.57
CA GLN A 182 15.70 0.54 4.67
C GLN A 182 16.06 -0.08 3.31
N THR A 183 15.68 0.60 2.23
CA THR A 183 16.06 0.23 0.86
C THR A 183 16.90 1.34 0.23
N VAL A 184 18.21 1.12 0.13
CA VAL A 184 19.17 2.05 -0.51
C VAL A 184 19.26 1.78 -2.02
N MET A 185 19.28 0.50 -2.40
CA MET A 185 19.30 0.07 -3.80
C MET A 185 18.07 -0.78 -4.09
N LEU A 186 17.31 -0.37 -5.08
CA LEU A 186 16.15 -1.13 -5.53
C LEU A 186 16.62 -2.45 -6.19
N PRO A 187 15.87 -3.54 -5.95
CA PRO A 187 16.22 -4.84 -6.50
C PRO A 187 16.01 -4.88 -8.03
N LYS A 188 16.58 -5.89 -8.69
CA LYS A 188 16.44 -6.11 -10.14
C LYS A 188 14.96 -6.25 -10.54
N GLU A 189 14.20 -6.90 -9.71
CA GLU A 189 12.75 -7.13 -9.84
C GLU A 189 11.96 -5.83 -10.00
N PHE A 190 12.33 -4.78 -9.26
CA PHE A 190 11.75 -3.45 -9.41
C PHE A 190 11.91 -2.90 -10.83
N TYR A 191 13.10 -3.04 -11.42
CA TYR A 191 13.36 -2.55 -12.77
C TYR A 191 12.67 -3.38 -13.86
N GLU A 192 12.43 -4.65 -13.61
CA GLU A 192 11.64 -5.52 -14.49
C GLU A 192 10.17 -5.09 -14.49
N CYS A 193 9.60 -4.85 -13.31
CA CYS A 193 8.25 -4.29 -13.16
C CYS A 193 8.13 -2.90 -13.79
N TYR A 194 9.11 -2.00 -13.57
CA TYR A 194 9.12 -0.67 -14.17
C TYR A 194 9.03 -0.73 -15.70
N ARG A 195 9.85 -1.58 -16.35
CA ARG A 195 9.80 -1.74 -17.80
C ARG A 195 8.47 -2.30 -18.28
N TYR A 196 7.87 -3.22 -17.51
CA TYR A 196 6.54 -3.75 -17.81
C TYR A 196 5.50 -2.64 -17.75
N MET A 197 5.43 -1.91 -16.65
CA MET A 197 4.48 -0.81 -16.42
C MET A 197 4.59 0.27 -17.49
N LYS A 198 5.81 0.66 -17.83
CA LYS A 198 6.07 1.67 -18.85
C LYS A 198 5.57 1.27 -20.24
N ARG A 199 5.68 -0.02 -20.62
CA ARG A 199 5.11 -0.55 -21.87
C ARG A 199 3.60 -0.62 -21.82
N LYS A 200 3.05 -1.16 -20.73
CA LYS A 200 1.59 -1.33 -20.55
C LYS A 200 0.85 0.00 -20.59
N TRP A 201 1.38 1.01 -19.90
CA TRP A 201 0.72 2.29 -19.69
C TRP A 201 1.28 3.46 -20.51
N ARG A 202 2.03 3.17 -21.57
CA ARG A 202 2.71 4.19 -22.40
C ARG A 202 1.82 5.35 -22.86
N GLU A 203 0.54 5.10 -23.12
CA GLU A 203 -0.43 6.07 -23.59
C GLU A 203 -1.09 6.88 -22.45
N ARG A 204 -0.79 6.52 -21.21
CA ARG A 204 -1.32 7.14 -20.00
C ARG A 204 -0.24 7.74 -19.11
N LEU A 205 0.98 7.85 -19.62
CA LEU A 205 2.07 8.56 -18.94
C LEU A 205 1.85 10.08 -19.07
N PRO A 206 2.30 10.91 -18.09
CA PRO A 206 3.09 10.51 -16.93
C PRO A 206 2.27 9.83 -15.82
N MET A 207 2.94 8.97 -15.06
CA MET A 207 2.39 8.31 -13.88
C MET A 207 3.28 8.63 -12.68
N GLN A 208 2.69 9.15 -11.61
CA GLN A 208 3.38 9.40 -10.35
C GLN A 208 3.20 8.22 -9.41
N THR A 209 4.29 7.70 -8.86
CA THR A 209 4.25 6.70 -7.78
C THR A 209 5.06 7.21 -6.60
N THR A 210 4.95 6.56 -5.45
CA THR A 210 5.73 6.88 -4.24
C THR A 210 7.24 6.72 -4.41
N VAL A 211 7.68 5.92 -5.38
CA VAL A 211 9.10 5.61 -5.61
C VAL A 211 9.67 6.40 -6.78
N ILE A 212 8.91 6.56 -7.86
CA ILE A 212 9.40 7.19 -9.09
C ILE A 212 8.25 7.76 -9.94
N ARG A 213 8.50 8.88 -10.61
CA ARG A 213 7.65 9.37 -11.70
C ARG A 213 8.03 8.67 -13.00
N MET A 214 7.06 7.98 -13.60
CA MET A 214 7.24 7.37 -14.92
C MET A 214 6.82 8.35 -16.00
N THR A 215 7.73 8.66 -16.90
CA THR A 215 7.48 9.48 -18.07
C THR A 215 7.76 8.70 -19.37
N SER A 216 7.54 9.28 -20.52
CA SER A 216 7.93 8.66 -21.81
C SER A 216 9.44 8.47 -21.92
N GLY A 217 10.24 9.38 -21.32
CA GLY A 217 11.69 9.25 -21.19
C GLY A 217 12.14 8.33 -20.05
N ASP A 218 13.45 8.19 -19.86
CA ASP A 218 14.05 7.40 -18.78
C ASP A 218 14.89 8.25 -17.82
N LYS A 219 14.79 9.57 -17.91
CA LYS A 219 15.60 10.52 -17.12
C LYS A 219 15.46 10.26 -15.62
N GLU A 220 14.24 10.12 -15.13
CA GLU A 220 13.93 9.91 -13.71
C GLU A 220 14.53 8.59 -13.22
N MET A 221 14.48 7.55 -14.05
CA MET A 221 15.08 6.25 -13.74
C MET A 221 16.61 6.34 -13.67
N TYR A 222 17.25 7.06 -14.59
CA TYR A 222 18.70 7.26 -14.54
C TYR A 222 19.11 8.08 -13.32
N GLN A 223 18.38 9.15 -13.00
CA GLN A 223 18.63 9.97 -11.81
C GLN A 223 18.49 9.14 -10.53
N ARG A 224 17.45 8.31 -10.42
CA ARG A 224 17.25 7.38 -9.31
C ARG A 224 18.44 6.44 -9.17
N ARG A 225 18.85 5.81 -10.26
CA ARG A 225 19.99 4.88 -10.28
C ARG A 225 21.30 5.54 -9.84
N LEU A 226 21.57 6.75 -10.31
CA LEU A 226 22.74 7.52 -9.87
C LEU A 226 22.70 7.84 -8.38
N MET A 227 21.53 8.21 -7.86
CA MET A 227 21.35 8.45 -6.43
C MET A 227 21.60 7.19 -5.59
N GLU A 228 21.11 6.04 -6.02
CA GLU A 228 21.35 4.75 -5.36
C GLU A 228 22.84 4.41 -5.31
N ILE A 229 23.54 4.58 -6.43
CA ILE A 229 24.99 4.38 -6.52
C ILE A 229 25.72 5.33 -5.55
N TYR A 230 25.35 6.60 -5.55
CA TYR A 230 25.92 7.58 -4.62
C TYR A 230 25.69 7.19 -3.16
N GLN A 231 24.47 6.86 -2.78
CA GLN A 231 24.14 6.42 -1.42
C GLN A 231 24.93 5.17 -1.02
N ARG A 232 25.01 4.19 -1.91
CA ARG A 232 25.70 2.92 -1.65
C ARG A 232 27.21 3.09 -1.50
N TYR A 233 27.84 3.74 -2.46
CA TYR A 233 29.30 3.74 -2.58
C TYR A 233 29.98 4.97 -1.98
N VAL A 234 29.32 6.13 -1.96
CA VAL A 234 29.86 7.37 -1.38
C VAL A 234 29.41 7.54 0.07
N GLN A 235 28.11 7.43 0.34
CA GLN A 235 27.57 7.54 1.70
C GLN A 235 27.69 6.24 2.50
N ARG A 236 28.11 5.14 1.88
CA ARG A 236 28.27 3.80 2.49
C ARG A 236 27.02 3.28 3.18
N ARG A 237 25.83 3.68 2.72
CA ARG A 237 24.56 3.16 3.21
C ARG A 237 24.34 1.74 2.71
N VAL A 238 23.65 0.91 3.48
CA VAL A 238 23.33 -0.49 3.11
C VAL A 238 21.83 -0.75 3.33
N ASN A 239 21.29 -1.68 2.57
CA ASN A 239 19.89 -2.10 2.74
C ASN A 239 19.69 -2.79 4.10
N GLY A 240 18.49 -2.66 4.66
CA GLY A 240 18.06 -3.42 5.83
C GLY A 240 18.60 -2.93 7.17
N LEU A 241 19.24 -1.74 7.25
CA LEU A 241 19.81 -1.21 8.50
C LEU A 241 18.76 -0.77 9.53
N TYR A 242 17.58 -0.34 9.06
CA TYR A 242 16.55 0.19 9.93
C TYR A 242 15.28 -0.65 9.78
N ARG A 243 14.86 -1.17 10.91
CA ARG A 243 13.55 -1.76 11.09
C ARG A 243 13.18 -1.52 12.54
N VAL A 244 11.96 -1.08 12.78
CA VAL A 244 11.47 -0.99 14.16
C VAL A 244 11.34 -2.41 14.68
N GLU A 245 12.01 -2.72 15.78
CA GLU A 245 11.96 -4.05 16.39
C GLU A 245 10.54 -4.41 16.84
N ASP A 246 9.83 -3.44 17.42
CA ASP A 246 8.43 -3.59 17.80
C ASP A 246 7.59 -2.38 17.37
N GLY A 247 6.89 -2.52 16.24
CA GLY A 247 5.96 -1.50 15.72
C GLY A 247 4.79 -1.18 16.67
N ARG A 248 4.49 -2.09 17.62
CA ARG A 248 3.41 -1.88 18.62
C ARG A 248 3.71 -0.72 19.55
N GLU A 249 4.97 -0.40 19.80
CA GLU A 249 5.33 0.77 20.61
C GLU A 249 4.96 2.08 19.92
N ILE A 250 5.18 2.17 18.60
CA ILE A 250 4.79 3.34 17.81
C ILE A 250 3.26 3.42 17.77
N LEU A 251 2.59 2.30 17.59
CA LEU A 251 1.13 2.25 17.58
C LEU A 251 0.53 2.68 18.92
N ARG A 252 1.12 2.25 20.04
CA ARG A 252 0.71 2.68 21.39
C ARG A 252 0.83 4.18 21.55
N LYS A 253 1.95 4.78 21.15
CA LYS A 253 2.15 6.24 21.17
C LYS A 253 1.11 6.96 20.32
N TYR A 254 0.80 6.43 19.15
CA TYR A 254 -0.25 6.96 18.28
C TYR A 254 -1.63 6.89 18.95
N ASP A 255 -2.00 5.75 19.53
CA ASP A 255 -3.27 5.57 20.22
C ASP A 255 -3.41 6.51 21.44
N GLU A 256 -2.32 6.71 22.18
CA GLU A 256 -2.25 7.68 23.31
C GLU A 256 -2.46 9.13 22.81
N MET A 257 -1.85 9.52 21.70
CA MET A 257 -2.05 10.85 21.09
C MET A 257 -3.50 11.06 20.62
N GLN A 258 -4.10 10.03 20.01
CA GLN A 258 -5.51 10.09 19.60
C GLN A 258 -6.45 10.23 20.81
N ALA A 259 -6.21 9.48 21.86
CA ALA A 259 -6.98 9.54 23.10
C ALA A 259 -6.88 10.91 23.79
N ALA A 260 -5.74 11.59 23.68
CA ALA A 260 -5.50 12.94 24.19
C ALA A 260 -6.10 14.05 23.29
N GLY A 261 -6.77 13.71 22.18
CA GLY A 261 -7.33 14.69 21.23
C GLY A 261 -6.29 15.43 20.39
N LEU A 262 -5.02 15.02 20.47
CA LEU A 262 -3.92 15.55 19.68
C LEU A 262 -3.92 14.85 18.31
N ARG A 263 -4.87 15.25 17.46
CA ARG A 263 -4.85 14.84 16.04
C ARG A 263 -3.76 15.64 15.34
N GLY A 264 -2.78 14.94 14.78
CA GLY A 264 -1.68 15.51 14.01
C GLY A 264 -2.14 16.26 12.76
#